data_d49cbfe93497d3107463740f7586812b
#
_entry.id   d49cbfe93497d3107463740f7586812b
#
_cell.length_a   1.000
_cell.length_b   1.000
_cell.length_c   1.000
_cell.angle_alpha   90.00
_cell.angle_beta   90.00
_cell.angle_gamma   90.00
#
_symmetry.space_group_name_H-M   'P 1'
#
loop_
_entity.id
_entity.type
_entity.pdbx_description
1 polymer ?
#
loop_
_entity_poly.entity_id
_entity_poly.type
_entity_poly.pdbx_seq_one_letter_code
_entity_poly.pdbx_strand_id
1 'polypeptide(L)'
;MATLKYSRQRESIKNYLLHTEEPTADTVYMHVKKEFPSISLGTVYRNLNLLTDIGEAIKISTPDGGDRFDGRIEPHNHFLCEECGRLLDLDLDMKSIEEVNCLAGKNFDGAITSSSTLFFGKCGDCIKKS
;
A
#
# COMPACT_ATOMS: atom_id res chain seq x y z
N MET A 1 -22.71 -0.27 15.30
CA MET A 1 -21.86 -0.16 14.11
C MET A 1 -22.58 -0.79 12.91
N ALA A 2 -22.69 -0.06 11.82
CA ALA A 2 -23.34 -0.60 10.63
C ALA A 2 -22.49 -1.72 10.03
N THR A 3 -23.12 -2.86 9.75
CA THR A 3 -22.47 -3.99 9.07
C THR A 3 -22.41 -3.69 7.58
N LEU A 4 -21.23 -3.80 6.99
CA LEU A 4 -21.06 -3.62 5.56
C LEU A 4 -21.69 -4.78 4.80
N LYS A 5 -22.44 -4.46 3.75
CA LYS A 5 -22.97 -5.49 2.87
C LYS A 5 -21.81 -6.17 2.14
N TYR A 6 -21.93 -7.48 1.96
CA TYR A 6 -21.01 -8.22 1.11
C TYR A 6 -21.04 -7.67 -0.31
N SER A 7 -19.88 -7.53 -0.92
CA SER A 7 -19.74 -7.07 -2.28
C SER A 7 -18.74 -7.95 -3.00
N ARG A 8 -19.17 -8.59 -4.09
CA ARG A 8 -18.28 -9.41 -4.91
C ARG A 8 -17.16 -8.58 -5.52
N GLN A 9 -17.47 -7.35 -5.91
CA GLN A 9 -16.48 -6.43 -6.48
C GLN A 9 -15.42 -6.08 -5.43
N ARG A 10 -15.85 -5.74 -4.21
CA ARG A 10 -14.91 -5.40 -3.13
C ARG A 10 -14.06 -6.61 -2.73
N GLU A 11 -14.65 -7.80 -2.67
CA GLU A 11 -13.93 -9.02 -2.36
C GLU A 11 -12.87 -9.34 -3.42
N SER A 12 -13.20 -9.13 -4.70
CA SER A 12 -12.27 -9.33 -5.81
C SER A 12 -11.08 -8.35 -5.71
N ILE A 13 -11.36 -7.09 -5.39
CA ILE A 13 -10.33 -6.07 -5.20
C ILE A 13 -9.41 -6.45 -4.05
N LYS A 14 -9.99 -6.81 -2.91
CA LYS A 14 -9.24 -7.22 -1.73
C LYS A 14 -8.34 -8.42 -2.02
N ASN A 15 -8.88 -9.41 -2.71
CA ASN A 15 -8.13 -10.62 -3.07
C ASN A 15 -6.95 -10.29 -4.00
N TYR A 16 -7.16 -9.41 -4.95
CA TYR A 16 -6.09 -8.97 -5.84
C TYR A 16 -4.96 -8.29 -5.06
N LEU A 17 -5.32 -7.42 -4.11
CA LEU A 17 -4.33 -6.73 -3.27
C LEU A 17 -3.47 -7.71 -2.46
N LEU A 18 -4.05 -8.84 -2.04
CA LEU A 18 -3.32 -9.85 -1.28
C LEU A 18 -2.32 -10.64 -2.11
N HIS A 19 -2.49 -10.65 -3.43
CA HIS A 19 -1.70 -11.50 -4.33
C HIS A 19 -0.84 -10.70 -5.32
N THR A 20 -0.67 -9.41 -5.10
CA THR A 20 0.13 -8.57 -5.99
C THR A 20 0.99 -7.61 -5.17
N GLU A 21 1.99 -7.02 -5.82
CA GLU A 21 2.77 -5.93 -5.24
C GLU A 21 1.93 -4.67 -5.26
N GLU A 22 2.17 -3.75 -4.38
CA GLU A 22 1.39 -2.55 -4.13
C GLU A 22 0.94 -1.84 -5.42
N PRO A 23 -0.27 -2.13 -5.93
CA PRO A 23 -0.76 -1.55 -7.18
C PRO A 23 -1.36 -0.18 -6.98
N THR A 24 -1.41 0.60 -8.06
CA THR A 24 -2.21 1.82 -8.12
C THR A 24 -3.67 1.44 -8.37
N ALA A 25 -4.59 2.39 -8.16
CA ALA A 25 -6.00 2.17 -8.45
C ALA A 25 -6.24 1.82 -9.93
N ASP A 26 -5.49 2.44 -10.84
CA ASP A 26 -5.59 2.13 -12.27
C ASP A 26 -5.23 0.68 -12.58
N THR A 27 -4.17 0.17 -11.93
CA THR A 27 -3.75 -1.22 -12.09
C THR A 27 -4.81 -2.18 -11.56
N VAL A 28 -5.38 -1.86 -10.40
CA VAL A 28 -6.46 -2.65 -9.81
C VAL A 28 -7.66 -2.68 -10.76
N TYR A 29 -8.03 -1.51 -11.30
CA TYR A 29 -9.13 -1.39 -12.23
C TYR A 29 -8.93 -2.28 -13.47
N MET A 30 -7.75 -2.23 -14.07
CA MET A 30 -7.45 -3.03 -15.26
C MET A 30 -7.57 -4.52 -14.99
N HIS A 31 -7.20 -4.96 -13.79
CA HIS A 31 -7.33 -6.37 -13.41
C HIS A 31 -8.77 -6.78 -13.15
N VAL A 32 -9.47 -6.01 -12.31
CA VAL A 32 -10.83 -6.34 -11.86
C VAL A 32 -11.85 -6.22 -13.00
N LYS A 33 -11.59 -5.35 -13.96
CA LYS A 33 -12.43 -5.18 -15.15
C LYS A 33 -12.59 -6.47 -15.95
N LYS A 34 -11.62 -7.36 -15.90
CA LYS A 34 -11.71 -8.66 -16.59
C LYS A 34 -12.84 -9.52 -16.03
N GLU A 35 -13.07 -9.45 -14.71
CA GLU A 35 -14.14 -10.18 -14.04
C GLU A 35 -15.46 -9.39 -14.05
N PHE A 36 -15.37 -8.06 -13.93
CA PHE A 36 -16.53 -7.16 -13.87
C PHE A 36 -16.42 -6.11 -14.97
N PRO A 37 -16.79 -6.47 -16.23
CA PRO A 37 -16.59 -5.53 -17.37
C PRO A 37 -17.29 -4.19 -17.23
N SER A 38 -18.36 -4.12 -16.43
CA SER A 38 -19.13 -2.90 -16.22
C SER A 38 -18.62 -2.04 -15.07
N ILE A 39 -17.59 -2.49 -14.36
CA ILE A 39 -17.08 -1.73 -13.20
C ILE A 39 -16.43 -0.42 -13.68
N SER A 40 -16.66 0.66 -12.93
CA SER A 40 -16.03 1.95 -13.22
C SER A 40 -14.79 2.15 -12.36
N LEU A 41 -13.90 3.02 -12.82
CA LEU A 41 -12.73 3.41 -12.04
C LEU A 41 -13.15 4.05 -10.71
N GLY A 42 -14.24 4.85 -10.73
CA GLY A 42 -14.79 5.45 -9.52
C GLY A 42 -15.22 4.41 -8.49
N THR A 43 -15.82 3.32 -8.94
CA THR A 43 -16.22 2.23 -8.05
C THR A 43 -14.99 1.55 -7.45
N VAL A 44 -13.93 1.38 -8.23
CA VAL A 44 -12.66 0.81 -7.73
C VAL A 44 -12.08 1.72 -6.64
N TYR A 45 -12.01 3.03 -6.88
CA TYR A 45 -11.53 3.99 -5.88
C TYR A 45 -12.35 3.95 -4.60
N ARG A 46 -13.68 3.93 -4.71
CA ARG A 46 -14.55 3.87 -3.54
C ARG A 46 -14.30 2.62 -2.70
N ASN A 47 -14.13 1.48 -3.37
CA ASN A 47 -13.86 0.23 -2.66
C ASN A 47 -12.46 0.20 -2.04
N LEU A 48 -11.44 0.75 -2.72
CA LEU A 48 -10.09 0.85 -2.17
C LEU A 48 -10.08 1.75 -0.94
N ASN A 49 -10.77 2.88 -0.99
CA ASN A 49 -10.87 3.79 0.16
C ASN A 49 -11.64 3.14 1.31
N LEU A 50 -12.70 2.41 1.01
CA LEU A 50 -13.47 1.69 2.02
C LEU A 50 -12.62 0.64 2.72
N LEU A 51 -11.88 -0.17 1.95
CA LEU A 51 -10.99 -1.17 2.51
C LEU A 51 -9.92 -0.54 3.42
N THR A 52 -9.39 0.61 3.01
CA THR A 52 -8.44 1.37 3.82
C THR A 52 -9.08 1.84 5.11
N ASP A 53 -10.29 2.39 5.04
CA ASP A 53 -11.01 2.93 6.21
C ASP A 53 -11.35 1.85 7.23
N ILE A 54 -11.67 0.65 6.77
CA ILE A 54 -12.00 -0.46 7.70
C ILE A 54 -10.77 -1.27 8.12
N GLY A 55 -9.58 -0.86 7.70
CA GLY A 55 -8.34 -1.50 8.13
C GLY A 55 -7.97 -2.78 7.38
N GLU A 56 -8.59 -3.04 6.23
CA GLU A 56 -8.28 -4.22 5.41
C GLU A 56 -7.32 -3.94 4.27
N ALA A 57 -6.91 -2.70 4.10
CA ALA A 57 -5.87 -2.29 3.17
C ALA A 57 -5.11 -1.11 3.72
N ILE A 58 -3.90 -0.89 3.23
CA ILE A 58 -3.06 0.25 3.59
C ILE A 58 -2.86 1.08 2.33
N LYS A 59 -3.08 2.39 2.45
CA LYS A 59 -2.83 3.34 1.37
C LYS A 59 -1.44 3.94 1.56
N ILE A 60 -0.63 3.88 0.52
CA ILE A 60 0.74 4.39 0.53
C ILE A 60 0.83 5.54 -0.47
N SER A 61 1.06 6.74 0.04
CA SER A 61 1.24 7.92 -0.81
C SER A 61 2.69 8.01 -1.23
N THR A 62 2.95 8.17 -2.52
CA THR A 62 4.30 8.27 -3.07
C THR A 62 4.56 9.68 -3.58
N PRO A 63 5.85 10.11 -3.64
CA PRO A 63 6.19 11.47 -4.08
C PRO A 63 5.77 11.80 -5.52
N ASP A 64 5.53 10.80 -6.35
CA ASP A 64 5.08 11.00 -7.73
C ASP A 64 3.58 11.34 -7.82
N GLY A 65 2.90 11.42 -6.67
CA GLY A 65 1.49 11.76 -6.60
C GLY A 65 0.55 10.59 -6.78
N GLY A 66 1.06 9.40 -7.03
CA GLY A 66 0.26 8.19 -7.16
C GLY A 66 0.07 7.51 -5.83
N ASP A 67 -1.16 7.21 -5.48
CA ASP A 67 -1.44 6.38 -4.30
C ASP A 67 -1.36 4.91 -4.69
N ARG A 68 -0.73 4.12 -3.82
CA ARG A 68 -0.66 2.68 -3.96
C ARG A 68 -1.38 2.02 -2.79
N PHE A 69 -1.81 0.80 -2.98
CA PHE A 69 -2.60 0.08 -1.99
C PHE A 69 -1.98 -1.27 -1.72
N ASP A 70 -1.97 -1.65 -0.45
CA ASP A 70 -1.41 -2.93 -0.01
C ASP A 70 -2.47 -3.68 0.79
N GLY A 71 -2.71 -4.92 0.43
CA GLY A 71 -3.65 -5.79 1.15
C GLY A 71 -3.05 -6.43 2.39
N ARG A 72 -1.76 -6.33 2.57
CA ARG A 72 -1.09 -6.84 3.77
C ARG A 72 -1.07 -5.75 4.82
N ILE A 73 -1.86 -5.94 5.86
CA ILE A 73 -2.06 -4.93 6.89
C ILE A 73 -1.00 -5.00 8.00
N GLU A 74 -0.13 -6.00 7.98
CA GLU A 74 0.96 -6.11 8.94
C GLU A 74 1.99 -5.01 8.68
N PRO A 75 2.56 -4.38 9.73
CA PRO A 75 3.55 -3.33 9.54
C PRO A 75 4.75 -3.85 8.75
N HIS A 76 5.10 -3.14 7.70
CA HIS A 76 6.31 -3.44 6.93
C HIS A 76 6.77 -2.15 6.25
N ASN A 77 8.00 -2.16 5.77
CA ASN A 77 8.62 -1.01 5.14
C ASN A 77 8.60 -1.21 3.63
N HIS A 78 8.71 -0.10 2.90
CA HIS A 78 8.60 -0.13 1.45
C HIS A 78 9.82 0.51 0.80
N PHE A 79 10.08 0.10 -0.42
CA PHE A 79 11.15 0.63 -1.25
C PHE A 79 10.55 1.04 -2.59
N LEU A 80 10.80 2.29 -2.99
CA LEU A 80 10.35 2.80 -4.29
C LEU A 80 11.56 2.86 -5.23
N CYS A 81 11.49 2.15 -6.35
CA CYS A 81 12.50 2.24 -7.38
C CYS A 81 12.30 3.53 -8.16
N GLU A 82 13.30 4.41 -8.13
CA GLU A 82 13.23 5.70 -8.82
C GLU A 82 13.32 5.56 -10.34
N GLU A 83 13.76 4.42 -10.83
CA GLU A 83 13.94 4.19 -12.26
C GLU A 83 12.71 3.55 -12.90
N CYS A 84 12.18 2.45 -12.35
CA CYS A 84 11.04 1.75 -12.93
C CYS A 84 9.71 2.03 -12.22
N GLY A 85 9.74 2.69 -11.07
CA GLY A 85 8.54 3.05 -10.32
C GLY A 85 7.92 1.94 -9.50
N ARG A 86 8.53 0.76 -9.43
CA ARG A 86 8.00 -0.34 -8.62
C ARG A 86 8.11 -0.02 -7.14
N LEU A 87 7.07 -0.38 -6.41
CA LEU A 87 7.06 -0.30 -4.96
C LEU A 87 7.18 -1.72 -4.42
N LEU A 88 8.22 -1.95 -3.64
CA LEU A 88 8.56 -3.28 -3.13
C LEU A 88 8.55 -3.27 -1.61
N ASP A 89 8.35 -4.44 -1.02
CA ASP A 89 8.47 -4.60 0.42
C ASP A 89 9.94 -4.70 0.82
N LEU A 90 10.28 -4.12 1.96
CA LEU A 90 11.60 -4.24 2.56
C LEU A 90 11.45 -4.80 3.96
N ASP A 91 12.16 -5.88 4.22
CA ASP A 91 12.14 -6.49 5.55
C ASP A 91 13.06 -5.73 6.50
N LEU A 92 12.49 -5.18 7.56
CA LEU A 92 13.21 -4.65 8.70
C LEU A 92 12.64 -5.31 9.95
N ASP A 93 13.49 -5.69 10.88
CA ASP A 93 12.98 -6.28 12.11
C ASP A 93 12.26 -5.23 12.97
N MET A 94 11.29 -5.69 13.75
CA MET A 94 10.47 -4.82 14.59
C MET A 94 11.30 -4.05 15.60
N LYS A 95 12.37 -4.65 16.09
CA LYS A 95 13.24 -4.02 17.07
C LYS A 95 13.92 -2.78 16.50
N SER A 96 14.40 -2.85 15.25
CA SER A 96 15.01 -1.71 14.58
C SER A 96 14.01 -0.58 14.38
N ILE A 97 12.78 -0.92 14.02
CA ILE A 97 11.70 0.07 13.85
C ILE A 97 11.40 0.76 15.18
N GLU A 98 11.31 0.00 16.26
CA GLU A 98 11.07 0.54 17.60
C GLU A 98 12.18 1.49 18.05
N GLU A 99 13.43 1.16 17.73
CA GLU A 99 14.57 2.03 18.03
C GLU A 99 14.46 3.37 17.30
N VAL A 100 14.11 3.36 16.02
CA VAL A 100 13.93 4.57 15.23
C VAL A 100 12.79 5.42 15.82
N ASN A 101 11.68 4.80 16.17
CA ASN A 101 10.54 5.51 16.79
C ASN A 101 10.92 6.13 18.12
N CYS A 102 11.70 5.41 18.92
CA CYS A 102 12.18 5.91 20.21
C CYS A 102 13.11 7.12 20.02
N LEU A 103 14.05 7.03 19.08
CA LEU A 103 14.95 8.13 18.78
C LEU A 103 14.21 9.37 18.26
N ALA A 104 13.22 9.16 17.40
CA ALA A 104 12.42 10.26 16.85
C ALA A 104 11.63 10.99 17.94
N GLY A 105 11.23 10.28 19.01
CA GLY A 105 10.44 10.85 20.09
C GLY A 105 11.22 11.59 21.15
N LYS A 106 12.56 11.48 21.14
CA LYS A 106 13.41 12.01 22.23
C LYS A 106 13.29 13.51 22.46
N ASN A 107 13.25 14.27 21.37
CA ASN A 107 13.19 15.74 21.43
C ASN A 107 11.85 16.28 20.93
N PHE A 108 10.84 15.45 20.94
CA PHE A 108 9.51 15.78 20.47
C PHE A 108 8.56 15.80 21.64
N ASP A 109 7.76 16.85 21.75
CA ASP A 109 6.80 17.02 22.86
C ASP A 109 5.44 16.38 22.62
N GLY A 110 5.27 15.71 21.47
CA GLY A 110 4.06 14.96 21.16
C GLY A 110 4.23 13.48 21.47
N ALA A 111 3.32 12.67 20.95
CA ALA A 111 3.35 11.23 21.09
C ALA A 111 3.38 10.58 19.69
N ILE A 112 4.31 9.67 19.48
CA ILE A 112 4.39 8.92 18.21
C ILE A 112 3.60 7.62 18.39
N THR A 113 2.54 7.45 17.60
CA THR A 113 1.68 6.26 17.69
C THR A 113 2.02 5.22 16.62
N SER A 114 2.60 5.65 15.52
CA SER A 114 2.99 4.74 14.44
C SER A 114 4.01 5.42 13.55
N SER A 115 4.63 4.64 12.67
CA SER A 115 5.55 5.19 11.68
C SER A 115 5.49 4.34 10.41
N SER A 116 5.86 4.97 9.30
CA SER A 116 6.06 4.26 8.04
C SER A 116 7.35 4.77 7.42
N THR A 117 8.07 3.89 6.74
CA THR A 117 9.34 4.24 6.13
C THR A 117 9.31 3.89 4.66
N LEU A 118 9.72 4.85 3.83
CA LEU A 118 9.83 4.65 2.40
C LEU A 118 11.29 4.92 1.99
N PHE A 119 11.90 3.90 1.42
CA PHE A 119 13.28 3.99 0.93
C PHE A 119 13.27 4.20 -0.57
N PHE A 120 14.28 4.86 -1.09
CA PHE A 120 14.39 5.22 -2.50
C PHE A 120 15.70 4.71 -3.08
N GLY A 121 15.69 4.31 -4.33
CA GLY A 121 16.91 3.88 -5.00
C GLY A 121 16.58 3.09 -6.27
N LYS A 122 17.42 2.14 -6.62
CA LYS A 122 17.23 1.26 -7.78
C LYS A 122 16.95 -0.15 -7.31
N CYS A 123 15.92 -0.78 -7.87
CA CYS A 123 15.63 -2.17 -7.57
C CYS A 123 16.68 -3.09 -8.21
N GLY A 124 16.68 -4.37 -7.80
CA GLY A 124 17.64 -5.35 -8.30
C GLY A 124 17.64 -5.48 -9.81
N ASP A 125 16.47 -5.44 -10.44
CA ASP A 125 16.34 -5.55 -11.89
C ASP A 125 16.93 -4.33 -12.60
N CYS A 126 16.73 -3.12 -12.07
CA CYS A 126 17.27 -1.91 -12.65
C CYS A 126 18.79 -1.81 -12.49
N ILE A 127 19.33 -2.31 -11.38
CA ILE A 127 20.78 -2.37 -11.18
C ILE A 127 21.43 -3.27 -12.24
N LYS A 128 20.81 -4.41 -12.54
CA LYS A 128 21.32 -5.37 -13.52
C LYS A 128 21.30 -4.83 -14.95
N LYS A 129 20.44 -3.86 -15.24
CA LYS A 129 20.31 -3.27 -16.56
C LYS A 129 21.33 -2.14 -16.81
N SER A 130 21.96 -1.63 -15.78
CA SER A 130 22.91 -0.52 -15.92
C SER A 130 24.33 -0.99 -16.21
#